data_75cfbe3cf5b881dcc866101c27b3d068
#
_entry.id   75cfbe3cf5b881dcc866101c27b3d068
#
_cell.length_a   1.000
_cell.length_b   1.000
_cell.length_c   1.000
_cell.angle_alpha   90.00
_cell.angle_beta   90.00
_cell.angle_gamma   90.00
#
_symmetry.space_group_name_H-M   'P 1'
#
loop_
_entity.id
_entity.type
_entity.pdbx_description
1 polymer ?
#
loop_
_entity_poly.entity_id
_entity_poly.type
_entity_poly.pdbx_seq_one_letter_code
_entity_poly.pdbx_strand_id
1 'polypeptide(L)'
;MDIQGNFDEKFKSIVDCYENQFKLGLDIGSSLAVTYEGEIVIDIWAGTRDKAQTLPWEENTIVNVFSSTKNATSLSAYVLADQGKLDFSAPVTKYWPEFAQKGKENILVSHIMSHSSGLPGWDEPVAGNDLYDPDKVAALFETQEPWW
;
A
#
# COMPACT_ATOMS: atom_id res chain seq x y z
N MET A 1 13.78 -24.80 -9.44
CA MET A 1 12.49 -24.23 -9.02
C MET A 1 11.56 -24.28 -10.23
N ASP A 2 10.32 -24.62 -10.03
CA ASP A 2 9.35 -24.74 -11.10
C ASP A 2 8.45 -23.47 -11.11
N ILE A 3 8.55 -22.68 -12.18
CA ILE A 3 7.69 -21.51 -12.40
C ILE A 3 6.40 -22.00 -13.03
N GLN A 4 5.29 -21.67 -12.39
CA GLN A 4 3.93 -21.99 -12.84
C GLN A 4 3.33 -20.81 -13.60
N GLY A 5 2.25 -21.04 -14.37
CA GLY A 5 1.56 -19.99 -15.12
C GLY A 5 2.02 -19.88 -16.56
N ASN A 6 1.76 -18.74 -17.19
CA ASN A 6 2.00 -18.51 -18.60
C ASN A 6 2.69 -17.17 -18.84
N PHE A 7 3.50 -17.11 -19.90
CA PHE A 7 4.07 -15.84 -20.38
C PHE A 7 4.31 -15.90 -21.89
N ASP A 8 4.32 -14.72 -22.52
CA ASP A 8 4.73 -14.58 -23.92
C ASP A 8 6.26 -14.54 -24.01
N GLU A 9 6.83 -15.37 -24.87
CA GLU A 9 8.28 -15.52 -25.10
C GLU A 9 8.98 -14.18 -25.40
N LYS A 10 8.29 -13.20 -25.95
CA LYS A 10 8.79 -11.83 -26.15
C LYS A 10 9.26 -11.19 -24.84
N PHE A 11 8.69 -11.59 -23.72
CA PHE A 11 8.98 -11.06 -22.38
C PHE A 11 9.86 -11.99 -21.52
N LYS A 12 10.45 -13.01 -22.11
CA LYS A 12 11.28 -13.99 -21.42
C LYS A 12 12.37 -13.37 -20.54
N SER A 13 12.96 -12.26 -20.96
CA SER A 13 13.99 -11.57 -20.15
C SER A 13 13.48 -11.10 -18.80
N ILE A 14 12.19 -10.76 -18.67
CA ILE A 14 11.56 -10.38 -17.39
C ILE A 14 11.40 -11.64 -16.54
N VAL A 15 10.98 -12.75 -17.14
CA VAL A 15 10.83 -14.04 -16.45
C VAL A 15 12.19 -14.55 -15.98
N ASP A 16 13.25 -14.38 -16.77
CA ASP A 16 14.62 -14.73 -16.36
C ASP A 16 15.09 -13.89 -15.15
N CYS A 17 14.74 -12.60 -15.12
CA CYS A 17 14.96 -11.73 -13.97
C CYS A 17 14.20 -12.20 -12.73
N TYR A 18 12.92 -12.54 -12.89
CA TYR A 18 12.08 -13.11 -11.84
C TYR A 18 12.68 -14.40 -11.26
N GLU A 19 13.04 -15.34 -12.11
CA GLU A 19 13.69 -16.59 -11.69
C GLU A 19 15.01 -16.34 -10.92
N ASN A 20 15.77 -15.33 -11.33
CA ASN A 20 17.04 -14.99 -10.70
C ASN A 20 16.89 -14.49 -9.25
N GLN A 21 15.74 -13.84 -8.88
CA GLN A 21 15.49 -13.44 -7.49
C GLN A 21 15.52 -14.64 -6.55
N PHE A 22 14.94 -15.76 -6.96
CA PHE A 22 14.96 -16.99 -6.18
C PHE A 22 16.35 -17.63 -6.13
N LYS A 23 17.08 -17.65 -7.25
CA LYS A 23 18.46 -18.17 -7.30
C LYS A 23 19.40 -17.42 -6.36
N LEU A 24 19.16 -16.12 -6.18
CA LEU A 24 19.89 -15.26 -5.26
C LEU A 24 19.37 -15.32 -3.81
N GLY A 25 18.29 -16.05 -3.55
CA GLY A 25 17.67 -16.15 -2.23
C GLY A 25 17.00 -14.86 -1.75
N LEU A 26 16.65 -13.97 -2.67
CA LEU A 26 15.96 -12.71 -2.35
C LEU A 26 14.46 -12.93 -2.17
N ASP A 27 13.88 -13.91 -2.88
CA ASP A 27 12.50 -14.34 -2.74
C ASP A 27 12.40 -15.79 -2.31
N ILE A 28 11.38 -16.12 -1.51
CA ILE A 28 10.98 -17.48 -1.16
C ILE A 28 9.71 -17.90 -1.89
N GLY A 29 8.89 -16.94 -2.27
CA GLY A 29 7.67 -17.12 -3.03
C GLY A 29 7.11 -15.79 -3.49
N SER A 30 6.60 -15.74 -4.71
CA SER A 30 5.99 -14.54 -5.30
C SER A 30 5.11 -14.89 -6.49
N SER A 31 4.36 -13.89 -6.96
CA SER A 31 3.66 -13.91 -8.25
C SER A 31 3.98 -12.63 -9.02
N LEU A 32 3.93 -12.72 -10.34
CA LEU A 32 4.14 -11.59 -11.25
C LEU A 32 3.08 -11.63 -12.35
N ALA A 33 2.31 -10.55 -12.47
CA ALA A 33 1.41 -10.33 -13.58
C ALA A 33 1.79 -9.04 -14.31
N VAL A 34 1.83 -9.09 -15.63
CA VAL A 34 2.13 -7.94 -16.49
C VAL A 34 1.11 -7.86 -17.61
N THR A 35 0.59 -6.65 -17.84
CA THR A 35 -0.25 -6.34 -18.98
C THR A 35 0.51 -5.43 -19.95
N TYR A 36 0.37 -5.68 -21.24
CA TYR A 36 0.93 -4.86 -22.30
C TYR A 36 -0.14 -4.65 -23.40
N GLU A 37 -0.42 -3.41 -23.75
CA GLU A 37 -1.46 -3.04 -24.72
C GLU A 37 -2.85 -3.63 -24.39
N GLY A 38 -3.16 -3.81 -23.11
CA GLY A 38 -4.45 -4.34 -22.64
C GLY A 38 -4.51 -5.87 -22.49
N GLU A 39 -3.49 -6.60 -22.95
CA GLU A 39 -3.40 -8.06 -22.87
C GLU A 39 -2.48 -8.50 -21.73
N ILE A 40 -2.82 -9.60 -21.04
CA ILE A 40 -1.94 -10.22 -20.05
C ILE A 40 -0.83 -10.95 -20.79
N VAL A 41 0.40 -10.50 -20.64
CA VAL A 41 1.58 -11.06 -21.29
C VAL A 41 2.47 -11.86 -20.37
N ILE A 42 2.35 -11.69 -19.05
CA ILE A 42 2.95 -12.54 -18.01
C ILE A 42 1.91 -12.73 -16.92
N ASP A 43 1.72 -13.97 -16.50
CA ASP A 43 0.96 -14.37 -15.32
C ASP A 43 1.60 -15.64 -14.76
N ILE A 44 2.52 -15.45 -13.82
CA ILE A 44 3.37 -16.53 -13.29
C ILE A 44 3.49 -16.44 -11.77
N TRP A 45 3.75 -17.58 -11.15
CA TRP A 45 4.03 -17.68 -9.72
C TRP A 45 5.02 -18.81 -9.45
N ALA A 46 5.71 -18.73 -8.31
CA ALA A 46 6.69 -19.73 -7.92
C ALA A 46 7.01 -19.69 -6.42
N GLY A 47 7.64 -20.74 -5.93
CA GLY A 47 8.19 -20.84 -4.58
C GLY A 47 7.15 -21.23 -3.53
N THR A 48 7.27 -20.66 -2.33
CA THR A 48 6.45 -21.03 -1.16
C THR A 48 5.89 -19.79 -0.46
N ARG A 49 4.72 -19.93 0.16
CA ARG A 49 4.02 -18.86 0.88
C ARG A 49 4.38 -18.77 2.36
N ASP A 50 5.29 -19.63 2.83
CA ASP A 50 5.75 -19.69 4.22
C ASP A 50 7.28 -19.72 4.31
N LYS A 51 7.81 -19.15 5.39
CA LYS A 51 9.26 -19.11 5.66
C LYS A 51 9.87 -20.50 5.84
N ALA A 52 9.10 -21.48 6.30
CA ALA A 52 9.54 -22.85 6.45
C ALA A 52 9.64 -23.60 5.11
N GLN A 53 9.16 -22.99 4.03
CA GLN A 53 9.16 -23.53 2.67
C GLN A 53 8.43 -24.88 2.57
N THR A 54 7.34 -25.02 3.32
CA THR A 54 6.53 -26.25 3.37
C THR A 54 5.24 -26.14 2.58
N LEU A 55 4.76 -24.91 2.34
CA LEU A 55 3.51 -24.64 1.66
C LEU A 55 3.77 -24.00 0.30
N PRO A 56 3.40 -24.63 -0.81
CA PRO A 56 3.65 -24.08 -2.14
C PRO A 56 2.90 -22.78 -2.34
N TRP A 57 3.47 -21.88 -3.14
CA TRP A 57 2.75 -20.75 -3.71
C TRP A 57 1.84 -21.26 -4.83
N GLU A 58 0.59 -20.89 -4.78
CA GLU A 58 -0.44 -21.26 -5.73
C GLU A 58 -0.96 -20.03 -6.48
N GLU A 59 -1.64 -20.20 -7.60
CA GLU A 59 -2.25 -19.14 -8.41
C GLU A 59 -3.03 -18.12 -7.56
N ASN A 60 -3.83 -18.62 -6.61
CA ASN A 60 -4.71 -17.81 -5.77
C ASN A 60 -4.10 -17.48 -4.39
N THR A 61 -2.78 -17.59 -4.22
CA THR A 61 -2.12 -17.23 -2.97
C THR A 61 -2.20 -15.72 -2.76
N ILE A 62 -2.73 -15.31 -1.62
CA ILE A 62 -2.78 -13.92 -1.18
C ILE A 62 -1.76 -13.67 -0.09
N VAL A 63 -1.18 -12.48 -0.11
CA VAL A 63 -0.19 -12.03 0.87
C VAL A 63 -0.48 -10.61 1.30
N ASN A 64 0.08 -10.20 2.44
CA ASN A 64 0.02 -8.82 2.87
C ASN A 64 0.88 -7.95 1.93
N VAL A 65 0.25 -7.00 1.27
CA VAL A 65 0.92 -6.11 0.29
C VAL A 65 1.37 -4.78 0.89
N PHE A 66 1.25 -4.61 2.21
CA PHE A 66 1.70 -3.41 2.95
C PHE A 66 1.31 -2.10 2.25
N SER A 67 2.29 -1.26 1.92
CA SER A 67 2.05 0.07 1.34
C SER A 67 1.39 0.07 -0.04
N SER A 68 1.38 -1.04 -0.78
CA SER A 68 0.58 -1.13 -2.01
C SER A 68 -0.92 -0.96 -1.74
N THR A 69 -1.37 -1.21 -0.50
CA THR A 69 -2.73 -0.92 -0.03
C THR A 69 -3.12 0.55 -0.18
N LYS A 70 -2.15 1.49 -0.19
CA LYS A 70 -2.43 2.91 -0.41
C LYS A 70 -3.10 3.20 -1.75
N ASN A 71 -2.86 2.37 -2.77
CA ASN A 71 -3.56 2.47 -4.05
C ASN A 71 -5.07 2.21 -3.87
N ALA A 72 -5.45 1.20 -3.09
CA ALA A 72 -6.85 0.91 -2.78
C ALA A 72 -7.48 2.03 -1.93
N THR A 73 -6.73 2.57 -0.97
CA THR A 73 -7.17 3.73 -0.16
C THR A 73 -7.43 4.95 -1.04
N SER A 74 -6.51 5.27 -1.96
CA SER A 74 -6.67 6.38 -2.89
C SER A 74 -7.86 6.17 -3.81
N LEU A 75 -8.03 4.96 -4.36
CA LEU A 75 -9.18 4.63 -5.20
C LEU A 75 -10.50 4.81 -4.43
N SER A 76 -10.56 4.36 -3.18
CA SER A 76 -11.74 4.54 -2.31
C SER A 76 -12.05 6.02 -2.07
N ALA A 77 -11.02 6.84 -1.87
CA ALA A 77 -11.18 8.29 -1.73
C ALA A 77 -11.72 8.94 -3.02
N TYR A 78 -11.24 8.52 -4.20
CA TYR A 78 -11.78 8.99 -5.49
C TYR A 78 -13.25 8.61 -5.69
N VAL A 79 -13.63 7.38 -5.31
CA VAL A 79 -15.04 6.95 -5.37
C VAL A 79 -15.91 7.83 -4.45
N LEU A 80 -15.46 8.16 -3.25
CA LEU A 80 -16.17 9.07 -2.36
C LEU A 80 -16.26 10.49 -2.92
N ALA A 81 -15.22 10.95 -3.59
CA ALA A 81 -15.22 12.28 -4.23
C ALA A 81 -16.19 12.31 -5.42
N ASP A 82 -16.22 11.29 -6.25
CA ASP A 82 -17.17 11.15 -7.35
C ASP A 82 -18.63 11.15 -6.87
N GLN A 83 -18.89 10.56 -5.70
CA GLN A 83 -20.18 10.58 -5.03
C GLN A 83 -20.50 11.90 -4.31
N GLY A 84 -19.62 12.90 -4.37
CA GLY A 84 -19.78 14.18 -3.66
C GLY A 84 -19.64 14.09 -2.13
N LYS A 85 -19.15 12.97 -1.60
CA LYS A 85 -18.99 12.74 -0.15
C LYS A 85 -17.64 13.22 0.39
N LEU A 86 -16.66 13.38 -0.47
CA LEU A 86 -15.31 13.85 -0.14
C LEU A 86 -14.89 14.93 -1.13
N ASP A 87 -14.28 16.00 -0.63
CA ASP A 87 -13.72 17.08 -1.43
C ASP A 87 -12.23 17.20 -1.07
N PHE A 88 -11.36 16.89 -2.02
CA PHE A 88 -9.91 16.96 -1.83
C PHE A 88 -9.40 18.39 -1.54
N SER A 89 -10.14 19.40 -1.97
CA SER A 89 -9.83 20.82 -1.72
C SER A 89 -10.36 21.33 -0.39
N ALA A 90 -11.18 20.55 0.30
CA ALA A 90 -11.71 20.94 1.60
C ALA A 90 -10.65 20.70 2.70
N PRO A 91 -10.69 21.52 3.78
CA PRO A 91 -9.88 21.23 4.95
C PRO A 91 -10.32 19.91 5.61
N VAL A 92 -9.37 19.18 6.18
CA VAL A 92 -9.62 17.92 6.90
C VAL A 92 -10.64 18.11 8.01
N THR A 93 -10.61 19.28 8.66
CA THR A 93 -11.51 19.66 9.77
C THR A 93 -12.99 19.69 9.39
N LYS A 94 -13.35 19.76 8.11
CA LYS A 94 -14.72 19.59 7.63
C LYS A 94 -15.28 18.18 7.93
N TYR A 95 -14.40 17.17 7.95
CA TYR A 95 -14.76 15.77 8.15
C TYR A 95 -14.32 15.25 9.51
N TRP A 96 -13.31 15.89 10.08
CA TRP A 96 -12.70 15.53 11.37
C TRP A 96 -12.42 16.81 12.17
N PRO A 97 -13.43 17.36 12.88
CA PRO A 97 -13.30 18.63 13.61
C PRO A 97 -12.21 18.63 14.68
N GLU A 98 -11.98 17.50 15.36
CA GLU A 98 -11.00 17.35 16.43
C GLU A 98 -9.56 17.52 15.93
N PHE A 99 -9.35 17.37 14.63
CA PHE A 99 -8.06 17.62 13.97
C PHE A 99 -7.67 19.11 13.97
N ALA A 100 -8.61 20.04 14.19
CA ALA A 100 -8.42 21.50 14.20
C ALA A 100 -7.62 21.99 15.41
N GLN A 101 -6.40 21.47 15.59
CA GLN A 101 -5.50 21.84 16.69
C GLN A 101 -4.09 22.08 16.15
N LYS A 102 -3.31 22.86 16.89
CA LYS A 102 -1.87 23.07 16.59
C LYS A 102 -1.57 23.60 15.18
N GLY A 103 -2.44 24.48 14.65
CA GLY A 103 -2.25 25.10 13.34
C GLY A 103 -2.67 24.22 12.14
N LYS A 104 -3.46 23.17 12.39
CA LYS A 104 -3.90 22.23 11.34
C LYS A 104 -5.21 22.60 10.65
N GLU A 105 -5.82 23.72 10.98
CA GLU A 105 -7.16 24.13 10.53
C GLU A 105 -7.27 24.19 8.99
N ASN A 106 -6.16 24.53 8.33
CA ASN A 106 -6.09 24.70 6.88
C ASN A 106 -5.45 23.52 6.13
N ILE A 107 -5.13 22.44 6.80
CA ILE A 107 -4.61 21.23 6.12
C ILE A 107 -5.75 20.64 5.30
N LEU A 108 -5.52 20.51 4.00
CA LEU A 108 -6.50 19.96 3.06
C LEU A 108 -6.47 18.44 3.05
N VAL A 109 -7.59 17.83 2.66
CA VAL A 109 -7.67 16.38 2.39
C VAL A 109 -6.58 15.94 1.41
N SER A 110 -6.34 16.74 0.35
CA SER A 110 -5.27 16.48 -0.62
C SER A 110 -3.87 16.42 0.01
N HIS A 111 -3.59 17.24 1.04
CA HIS A 111 -2.31 17.20 1.73
C HIS A 111 -2.09 15.90 2.51
N ILE A 112 -3.15 15.34 3.12
CA ILE A 112 -3.09 14.03 3.78
C ILE A 112 -2.86 12.94 2.73
N MET A 113 -3.62 12.93 1.66
CA MET A 113 -3.55 11.91 0.60
C MET A 113 -2.21 11.91 -0.15
N SER A 114 -1.50 13.05 -0.20
CA SER A 114 -0.21 13.21 -0.86
C SER A 114 1.00 13.19 0.08
N HIS A 115 0.79 12.93 1.37
CA HIS A 115 1.84 12.96 2.40
C HIS A 115 2.56 14.31 2.53
N SER A 116 1.87 15.42 2.28
CA SER A 116 2.43 16.79 2.33
C SER A 116 1.86 17.66 3.47
N SER A 117 1.21 17.03 4.44
CA SER A 117 0.53 17.71 5.55
C SER A 117 1.45 18.24 6.66
N GLY A 118 2.75 17.95 6.63
CA GLY A 118 3.65 18.25 7.73
C GLY A 118 3.60 17.27 8.90
N LEU A 119 2.91 16.14 8.75
CA LEU A 119 2.72 15.13 9.79
C LEU A 119 3.39 13.79 9.42
N PRO A 120 4.73 13.72 9.39
CA PRO A 120 5.43 12.49 9.01
C PRO A 120 5.45 11.43 10.11
N GLY A 121 5.08 11.78 11.34
CA GLY A 121 5.07 10.92 12.52
C GLY A 121 4.53 11.64 13.74
N TRP A 122 4.86 11.11 14.90
CA TRP A 122 4.46 11.64 16.20
C TRP A 122 5.69 11.97 17.05
N ASP A 123 5.59 13.02 17.87
CA ASP A 123 6.60 13.36 18.88
C ASP A 123 6.50 12.42 20.10
N GLU A 124 5.29 11.94 20.39
CA GLU A 124 5.06 10.97 21.45
C GLU A 124 5.53 9.56 21.05
N PRO A 125 6.14 8.80 21.96
CA PRO A 125 6.54 7.43 21.71
C PRO A 125 5.32 6.53 21.39
N VAL A 126 5.37 5.81 20.28
CA VAL A 126 4.32 4.89 19.84
C VAL A 126 4.87 3.47 19.86
N ALA A 127 4.24 2.57 20.61
CA ALA A 127 4.58 1.15 20.58
C ALA A 127 4.01 0.47 19.33
N GLY A 128 4.67 -0.60 18.85
CA GLY A 128 4.23 -1.27 17.62
C GLY A 128 2.78 -1.73 17.65
N ASN A 129 2.27 -2.16 18.79
CA ASN A 129 0.87 -2.57 18.94
C ASN A 129 -0.13 -1.41 18.89
N ASP A 130 0.30 -0.19 19.21
CA ASP A 130 -0.56 1.00 19.18
C ASP A 130 -1.01 1.34 17.75
N LEU A 131 -0.22 0.95 16.75
CA LEU A 131 -0.54 1.15 15.32
C LEU A 131 -1.73 0.32 14.85
N TYR A 132 -2.15 -0.67 15.61
CA TYR A 132 -3.34 -1.49 15.33
C TYR A 132 -4.60 -0.97 16.04
N ASP A 133 -4.49 0.14 16.77
CA ASP A 133 -5.60 0.84 17.41
C ASP A 133 -5.86 2.16 16.65
N PRO A 134 -6.84 2.19 15.73
CA PRO A 134 -7.10 3.37 14.91
C PRO A 134 -7.56 4.58 15.71
N ASP A 135 -8.27 4.39 16.83
CA ASP A 135 -8.74 5.48 17.67
C ASP A 135 -7.57 6.13 18.40
N LYS A 136 -6.64 5.32 18.89
CA LYS A 136 -5.40 5.81 19.52
C LYS A 136 -4.54 6.57 18.53
N VAL A 137 -4.37 6.05 17.31
CA VAL A 137 -3.60 6.71 16.25
C VAL A 137 -4.25 8.04 15.84
N ALA A 138 -5.59 8.07 15.73
CA ALA A 138 -6.31 9.30 15.45
C ALA A 138 -6.07 10.35 16.54
N ALA A 139 -6.24 9.99 17.82
CA ALA A 139 -6.02 10.89 18.95
C ALA A 139 -4.59 11.48 19.00
N LEU A 140 -3.58 10.69 18.60
CA LEU A 140 -2.21 11.19 18.47
C LEU A 140 -2.11 12.28 17.38
N PHE A 141 -2.74 12.09 16.23
CA PHE A 141 -2.75 13.10 15.16
C PHE A 141 -3.56 14.36 15.52
N GLU A 142 -4.58 14.26 16.35
CA GLU A 142 -5.33 15.44 16.84
C GLU A 142 -4.42 16.41 17.60
N THR A 143 -3.51 15.89 18.40
CA THR A 143 -2.63 16.70 19.27
C THR A 143 -1.25 16.98 18.66
N GLN A 144 -0.85 16.23 17.62
CA GLN A 144 0.44 16.42 16.95
C GLN A 144 0.50 17.77 16.22
N GLU A 145 1.56 18.52 16.44
CA GLU A 145 1.88 19.73 15.69
C GLU A 145 2.58 19.36 14.37
N PRO A 146 2.23 20.01 13.24
CA PRO A 146 2.98 19.79 12.00
C PRO A 146 4.45 20.21 12.15
N TRP A 147 5.35 19.44 11.59
CA TRP A 147 6.80 19.75 11.64
C TRP A 147 7.21 20.82 10.64
N TRP A 148 6.37 21.14 9.66
CA TRP A 148 6.52 22.26 8.72
C TRP A 148 5.17 22.83 8.29
#